data_9064d8c29b6babcba98659bdef3a4878
#
_entry.id   9064d8c29b6babcba98659bdef3a4878
#
_cell.length_a   1.000
_cell.length_b   1.000
_cell.length_c   1.000
_cell.angle_alpha   90.00
_cell.angle_beta   90.00
_cell.angle_gamma   90.00
#
_symmetry.space_group_name_H-M   'P 1'
#
loop_
_entity.id
_entity.type
_entity.pdbx_description
1 polymer ?
#
loop_
_entity_poly.entity_id
_entity_poly.type
_entity_poly.pdbx_seq_one_letter_code
_entity_poly.pdbx_strand_id
1 'polypeptide(L)'
;MGTPNANSHDLLADDDSERGADDQHTFGGAWTRIKLEALEKYLTAFNTALSKQSFTRLYVDAFAGTGRCDIKVDGEKQTIDGSARRALVTSPSFHKFCFIELRAKKLDALKALSAEWIFRPCEATVPAHARPVFRAMGGQ
;
A
#
# COMPACT_ATOMS: atom_id res chain seq x y z
N MET A 1 39.94 -53.37 -31.78
CA MET A 1 40.60 -53.00 -30.51
C MET A 1 40.38 -51.53 -30.27
N GLY A 2 39.80 -51.19 -29.14
CA GLY A 2 39.85 -49.84 -28.55
C GLY A 2 38.84 -48.83 -29.04
N THR A 3 37.62 -48.85 -28.49
CA THR A 3 36.69 -47.72 -28.47
C THR A 3 37.14 -46.69 -27.44
N PRO A 4 37.10 -45.38 -27.69
CA PRO A 4 36.99 -44.39 -26.62
C PRO A 4 35.58 -43.95 -26.44
N ASN A 5 35.18 -44.02 -25.20
CA ASN A 5 33.99 -43.56 -24.56
C ASN A 5 33.83 -42.03 -24.74
N ALA A 6 32.79 -41.61 -25.44
CA ALA A 6 32.39 -40.20 -25.46
C ALA A 6 31.47 -39.91 -24.28
N ASN A 7 32.00 -39.16 -23.35
CA ASN A 7 31.32 -38.70 -22.15
C ASN A 7 30.35 -37.59 -22.51
N SER A 8 29.07 -37.91 -22.49
CA SER A 8 27.96 -36.99 -22.67
C SER A 8 27.70 -36.22 -21.36
N HIS A 9 28.39 -35.14 -21.17
CA HIS A 9 28.09 -34.21 -20.08
C HIS A 9 28.28 -32.77 -20.51
N ASP A 10 27.44 -32.34 -21.45
CA ASP A 10 27.41 -30.91 -21.77
C ASP A 10 26.07 -30.51 -22.41
N LEU A 11 24.99 -30.77 -21.72
CA LEU A 11 23.68 -30.25 -22.09
C LEU A 11 22.88 -29.89 -20.81
N LEU A 12 23.36 -28.94 -20.06
CA LEU A 12 22.54 -28.16 -19.12
C LEU A 12 23.27 -26.82 -18.88
N ALA A 13 23.36 -26.01 -19.90
CA ALA A 13 23.50 -24.59 -19.72
C ALA A 13 22.08 -24.06 -19.48
N ASP A 14 21.74 -23.94 -18.22
CA ASP A 14 20.51 -23.32 -17.78
C ASP A 14 20.52 -21.86 -18.21
N ASP A 15 19.73 -21.58 -19.24
CA ASP A 15 19.31 -20.23 -19.64
C ASP A 15 18.30 -19.71 -18.62
N ASP A 16 18.76 -19.42 -17.41
CA ASP A 16 17.96 -18.83 -16.33
C ASP A 16 18.07 -17.30 -16.25
N SER A 17 18.72 -16.66 -17.24
CA SER A 17 18.97 -15.22 -17.16
C SER A 17 17.88 -14.32 -17.77
N GLU A 18 16.81 -14.84 -18.37
CA GLU A 18 15.79 -14.01 -19.02
C GLU A 18 14.40 -14.05 -18.40
N ARG A 19 14.14 -14.83 -17.35
CA ARG A 19 12.80 -14.90 -16.72
C ARG A 19 12.57 -13.94 -15.55
N GLY A 20 13.54 -13.12 -15.18
CA GLY A 20 13.50 -12.34 -13.95
C GLY A 20 13.10 -10.88 -14.07
N ALA A 21 13.09 -10.27 -15.24
CA ALA A 21 12.97 -8.82 -15.35
C ALA A 21 11.58 -8.31 -15.77
N ASP A 22 10.77 -9.10 -16.44
CA ASP A 22 9.50 -8.63 -17.01
C ASP A 22 8.26 -8.95 -16.17
N ASP A 23 8.32 -10.01 -15.36
CA ASP A 23 7.21 -10.43 -14.52
C ASP A 23 7.02 -9.57 -13.26
N GLN A 24 8.08 -8.89 -12.79
CA GLN A 24 7.99 -7.98 -11.63
C GLN A 24 7.30 -6.65 -11.96
N HIS A 25 7.24 -6.26 -13.23
CA HIS A 25 6.62 -4.99 -13.65
C HIS A 25 5.13 -5.10 -13.96
N THR A 26 4.63 -6.28 -14.26
CA THR A 26 3.21 -6.51 -14.61
C THR A 26 2.34 -6.69 -13.36
N PHE A 27 2.93 -7.10 -12.22
CA PHE A 27 2.18 -7.38 -10.98
C PHE A 27 1.76 -6.12 -10.20
N GLY A 28 2.34 -4.95 -10.48
CA GLY A 28 2.14 -3.74 -9.70
C GLY A 28 0.98 -2.83 -10.13
N GLY A 29 0.46 -2.97 -11.36
CA GLY A 29 -0.43 -1.98 -11.96
C GLY A 29 -1.92 -2.17 -11.64
N ALA A 30 -2.64 -2.85 -12.53
CA ALA A 30 -4.08 -3.03 -12.44
C ALA A 30 -4.52 -3.77 -11.16
N TRP A 31 -3.75 -4.76 -10.74
CA TRP A 31 -4.02 -5.52 -9.51
C TRP A 31 -3.92 -4.67 -8.25
N THR A 32 -2.96 -3.76 -8.17
CA THR A 32 -2.83 -2.82 -7.04
C THR A 32 -4.04 -1.89 -6.97
N ARG A 33 -4.53 -1.40 -8.11
CA ARG A 33 -5.75 -0.59 -8.17
C ARG A 33 -6.95 -1.36 -7.64
N ILE A 34 -7.18 -2.58 -8.12
CA ILE A 34 -8.30 -3.43 -7.69
C ILE A 34 -8.28 -3.67 -6.18
N LYS A 35 -7.11 -3.97 -5.62
CA LYS A 35 -6.95 -4.17 -4.16
C LYS A 35 -7.29 -2.91 -3.37
N LEU A 36 -6.83 -1.75 -3.81
CA LEU A 36 -7.07 -0.49 -3.13
C LEU A 36 -8.54 -0.06 -3.23
N GLU A 37 -9.21 -0.31 -4.35
CA GLU A 37 -10.65 -0.08 -4.51
C GLU A 37 -11.48 -1.03 -3.62
N ALA A 38 -11.09 -2.30 -3.54
CA ALA A 38 -11.72 -3.27 -2.64
C ALA A 38 -11.55 -2.86 -1.18
N LEU A 39 -10.34 -2.39 -0.79
CA LEU A 39 -10.08 -1.86 0.54
C LEU A 39 -11.00 -0.69 0.87
N GLU A 40 -11.11 0.29 -0.01
CA GLU A 40 -11.97 1.47 0.18
C GLU A 40 -13.44 1.09 0.41
N LYS A 41 -13.97 0.19 -0.43
CA LYS A 41 -15.33 -0.34 -0.27
C LYS A 41 -15.52 -1.06 1.06
N TYR A 42 -14.52 -1.87 1.45
CA TYR A 42 -14.53 -2.57 2.73
C TYR A 42 -14.54 -1.60 3.91
N LEU A 43 -13.65 -0.59 3.91
CA LEU A 43 -13.56 0.39 4.99
C LEU A 43 -14.86 1.20 5.14
N THR A 44 -15.47 1.59 4.03
CA THR A 44 -16.76 2.28 4.02
C THR A 44 -17.86 1.39 4.60
N ALA A 45 -17.98 0.15 4.14
CA ALA A 45 -18.96 -0.80 4.63
C ALA A 45 -18.78 -1.09 6.13
N PHE A 46 -17.54 -1.32 6.56
CA PHE A 46 -17.18 -1.53 7.97
C PHE A 46 -17.60 -0.36 8.84
N ASN A 47 -17.22 0.86 8.47
CA ASN A 47 -17.56 2.05 9.24
C ASN A 47 -19.06 2.34 9.25
N THR A 48 -19.76 2.07 8.14
CA THR A 48 -21.21 2.21 8.05
C THR A 48 -21.93 1.23 8.99
N ALA A 49 -21.54 -0.04 8.95
CA ALA A 49 -22.14 -1.08 9.78
C ALA A 49 -21.96 -0.80 11.29
N LEU A 50 -20.80 -0.23 11.64
CA LEU A 50 -20.43 0.04 13.04
C LEU A 50 -20.69 1.49 13.48
N SER A 51 -21.29 2.31 12.64
CA SER A 51 -21.52 3.75 12.93
C SER A 51 -22.41 4.00 14.15
N LYS A 52 -23.34 3.10 14.42
CA LYS A 52 -24.30 3.18 15.54
C LYS A 52 -23.79 2.53 16.84
N GLN A 53 -22.59 1.95 16.81
CA GLN A 53 -22.00 1.30 17.98
C GLN A 53 -21.22 2.31 18.83
N SER A 54 -21.18 2.09 20.15
CA SER A 54 -20.56 3.01 21.10
C SER A 54 -19.05 2.86 21.26
N PHE A 55 -18.40 1.93 20.55
CA PHE A 55 -16.96 1.72 20.66
C PHE A 55 -16.12 2.57 19.69
N THR A 56 -14.87 2.80 20.04
CA THR A 56 -13.92 3.55 19.23
C THR A 56 -13.36 2.68 18.11
N ARG A 57 -13.52 3.13 16.85
CA ARG A 57 -12.95 2.47 15.67
C ARG A 57 -11.55 3.01 15.40
N LEU A 58 -10.57 2.12 15.37
CA LEU A 58 -9.17 2.43 15.09
C LEU A 58 -8.77 1.81 13.75
N TYR A 59 -8.18 2.60 12.88
CA TYR A 59 -7.50 2.11 11.68
C TYR A 59 -5.99 2.03 11.93
N VAL A 60 -5.39 0.87 11.64
CA VAL A 60 -3.94 0.65 11.75
C VAL A 60 -3.42 0.22 10.40
N ASP A 61 -2.44 0.95 9.87
CA ASP A 61 -1.71 0.58 8.66
C ASP A 61 -0.22 0.41 9.02
N ALA A 62 0.25 -0.83 9.04
CA ALA A 62 1.60 -1.17 9.43
C ALA A 62 2.65 -0.92 8.32
N PHE A 63 2.19 -0.63 7.11
CA PHE A 63 3.02 -0.38 5.93
C PHE A 63 2.48 0.82 5.13
N ALA A 64 2.24 1.90 5.81
CA ALA A 64 1.45 3.03 5.30
C ALA A 64 2.08 3.75 4.09
N GLY A 65 3.40 3.60 3.88
CA GLY A 65 4.12 4.21 2.77
C GLY A 65 4.07 5.74 2.80
N THR A 66 3.88 6.35 1.64
CA THR A 66 3.68 7.81 1.49
C THR A 66 2.21 8.21 1.48
N GLY A 67 1.29 7.25 1.57
CA GLY A 67 -0.14 7.46 1.31
C GLY A 67 -0.50 7.53 -0.19
N ARG A 68 0.49 7.47 -1.07
CA ARG A 68 0.33 7.40 -2.54
C ARG A 68 1.04 6.18 -3.09
N CYS A 69 0.57 5.70 -4.23
CA CYS A 69 1.08 4.50 -4.89
C CYS A 69 1.30 4.78 -6.38
N ASP A 70 2.53 4.56 -6.85
CA ASP A 70 2.83 4.65 -8.28
C ASP A 70 2.58 3.28 -8.91
N ILE A 71 1.75 3.27 -9.94
CA ILE A 71 1.39 2.07 -10.71
C ILE A 71 1.67 2.29 -12.19
N LYS A 72 1.85 1.20 -12.92
CA LYS A 72 1.88 1.22 -14.39
C LYS A 72 0.60 0.55 -14.91
N VAL A 73 -0.12 1.24 -15.79
CA VAL A 73 -1.28 0.72 -16.50
C VAL A 73 -1.07 1.00 -17.97
N ASP A 74 -1.10 -0.02 -18.79
CA ASP A 74 -0.89 0.06 -20.25
C ASP A 74 0.42 0.77 -20.62
N GLY A 75 1.48 0.55 -19.82
CA GLY A 75 2.80 1.18 -20.03
C GLY A 75 2.94 2.59 -19.44
N GLU A 76 1.86 3.25 -19.07
CA GLU A 76 1.87 4.59 -18.49
C GLU A 76 1.98 4.58 -16.97
N LYS A 77 2.79 5.48 -16.42
CA LYS A 77 2.91 5.68 -14.98
C LYS A 77 1.75 6.53 -14.47
N GLN A 78 1.06 6.05 -13.44
CA GLN A 78 -0.01 6.77 -12.76
C GLN A 78 0.22 6.74 -11.25
N THR A 79 -0.04 7.88 -10.59
CA THR A 79 -0.03 7.95 -9.13
C THR A 79 -1.46 7.91 -8.62
N ILE A 80 -1.77 6.94 -7.78
CA ILE A 80 -3.09 6.74 -7.17
C ILE A 80 -3.02 6.84 -5.65
N ASP A 81 -4.17 7.04 -5.02
CA ASP A 81 -4.27 7.06 -3.57
C ASP A 81 -4.00 5.67 -2.98
N GLY A 82 -3.04 5.61 -2.05
CA GLY A 82 -2.69 4.41 -1.29
C GLY A 82 -3.65 4.14 -0.14
N SER A 83 -3.39 3.07 0.62
CA SER A 83 -4.23 2.60 1.73
C SER A 83 -4.46 3.68 2.79
N ALA A 84 -3.41 4.35 3.23
CA ALA A 84 -3.49 5.39 4.26
C ALA A 84 -4.41 6.55 3.86
N ARG A 85 -4.27 7.05 2.61
CA ARG A 85 -5.10 8.15 2.12
C ARG A 85 -6.55 7.72 1.96
N ARG A 86 -6.82 6.53 1.43
CA ARG A 86 -8.18 5.99 1.29
C ARG A 86 -8.86 5.82 2.66
N ALA A 87 -8.12 5.39 3.67
CA ALA A 87 -8.65 5.30 5.04
C ALA A 87 -9.02 6.68 5.62
N LEU A 88 -8.18 7.70 5.39
CA LEU A 88 -8.44 9.06 5.85
C LEU A 88 -9.70 9.67 5.24
N VAL A 89 -10.00 9.36 3.95
CA VAL A 89 -11.17 9.91 3.23
C VAL A 89 -12.45 9.11 3.43
N THR A 90 -12.36 7.93 4.06
CA THR A 90 -13.52 7.05 4.26
C THR A 90 -14.63 7.74 5.07
N SER A 91 -15.86 7.63 4.60
CA SER A 91 -17.06 8.13 5.28
C SER A 91 -18.06 6.99 5.51
N PRO A 92 -18.56 6.79 6.73
CA PRO A 92 -18.19 7.45 8.00
C PRO A 92 -16.72 7.24 8.37
N SER A 93 -16.09 8.23 9.03
CA SER A 93 -14.67 8.18 9.37
C SER A 93 -14.37 7.24 10.54
N PHE A 94 -13.13 6.75 10.60
CA PHE A 94 -12.59 6.15 11.82
C PHE A 94 -12.43 7.21 12.92
N HIS A 95 -12.44 6.76 14.17
CA HIS A 95 -12.22 7.65 15.32
C HIS A 95 -10.73 7.93 15.56
N LYS A 96 -9.87 6.96 15.21
CA LYS A 96 -8.41 7.06 15.37
C LYS A 96 -7.69 6.41 14.20
N PHE A 97 -6.50 6.92 13.88
CA PHE A 97 -5.61 6.37 12.88
C PHE A 97 -4.23 6.15 13.47
N CYS A 98 -3.60 5.04 13.13
CA CYS A 98 -2.22 4.74 13.45
C CYS A 98 -1.50 4.30 12.17
N PHE A 99 -0.55 5.10 11.71
CA PHE A 99 0.26 4.81 10.55
C PHE A 99 1.68 4.47 10.97
N ILE A 100 2.18 3.34 10.50
CA ILE A 100 3.52 2.83 10.78
C ILE A 100 4.29 2.75 9.47
N GLU A 101 5.45 3.39 9.42
CA GLU A 101 6.34 3.36 8.26
C GLU A 101 7.80 3.31 8.75
N LEU A 102 8.58 2.41 8.15
CA LEU A 102 9.99 2.20 8.51
C LEU A 102 10.89 3.33 8.00
N ARG A 103 10.60 3.87 6.81
CA ARG A 103 11.45 4.86 6.16
C ARG A 103 11.03 6.27 6.55
N ALA A 104 11.91 7.02 7.22
CA ALA A 104 11.64 8.39 7.69
C ALA A 104 11.13 9.32 6.59
N LYS A 105 11.75 9.32 5.39
CA LYS A 105 11.30 10.14 4.26
C LYS A 105 9.86 9.85 3.83
N LYS A 106 9.42 8.59 3.87
CA LYS A 106 8.03 8.22 3.56
C LYS A 106 7.09 8.66 4.67
N LEU A 107 7.52 8.54 5.92
CA LEU A 107 6.75 9.00 7.07
C LEU A 107 6.52 10.52 7.03
N ASP A 108 7.51 11.31 6.62
CA ASP A 108 7.36 12.77 6.51
C ASP A 108 6.39 13.15 5.39
N ALA A 109 6.44 12.45 4.24
CA ALA A 109 5.46 12.64 3.17
C ALA A 109 4.03 12.28 3.64
N LEU A 110 3.89 11.22 4.43
CA LEU A 110 2.60 10.80 4.99
C LEU A 110 2.06 11.80 6.02
N LYS A 111 2.92 12.38 6.86
CA LYS A 111 2.55 13.46 7.78
C LYS A 111 2.06 14.70 7.05
N ALA A 112 2.77 15.12 5.99
CA ALA A 112 2.36 16.24 5.15
C ALA A 112 0.99 16.00 4.53
N LEU A 113 0.76 14.80 3.98
CA LEU A 113 -0.52 14.41 3.42
C LEU A 113 -1.66 14.49 4.44
N SER A 114 -1.43 14.02 5.67
CA SER A 114 -2.45 14.06 6.73
C SER A 114 -2.74 15.47 7.23
N ALA A 115 -1.74 16.37 7.23
CA ALA A 115 -1.91 17.77 7.57
C ALA A 115 -2.83 18.49 6.57
N GLU A 116 -2.67 18.23 5.27
CA GLU A 116 -3.59 18.74 4.23
C GLU A 116 -5.05 18.33 4.49
N TRP A 117 -5.23 17.13 5.06
CA TRP A 117 -6.56 16.60 5.36
C TRP A 117 -7.23 17.27 6.55
N ILE A 118 -6.47 17.55 7.60
CA ILE A 118 -6.98 18.22 8.81
C ILE A 118 -7.43 19.65 8.50
N PHE A 119 -6.83 20.29 7.50
CA PHE A 119 -7.14 21.67 7.08
C PHE A 119 -8.20 21.79 5.99
N ARG A 120 -8.71 20.68 5.40
CA ARG A 120 -9.83 20.80 4.49
C ARG A 120 -11.12 20.97 5.28
N PRO A 121 -11.83 22.09 5.11
CA PRO A 121 -13.19 22.23 5.58
C PRO A 121 -14.08 21.34 4.70
N CYS A 122 -14.08 20.07 4.97
CA CYS A 122 -15.04 19.15 4.39
C CYS A 122 -16.21 19.06 5.38
N GLU A 123 -17.44 19.12 4.88
CA GLU A 123 -18.68 19.00 5.67
C GLU A 123 -18.82 17.70 6.46
N ALA A 124 -17.85 16.79 6.36
CA ALA A 124 -17.66 15.67 7.26
C ALA A 124 -16.60 16.06 8.30
N THR A 125 -17.04 16.55 9.43
CA THR A 125 -16.25 16.88 10.61
C THR A 125 -15.38 15.67 10.99
N VAL A 126 -14.10 15.68 10.66
CA VAL A 126 -13.15 14.79 11.33
C VAL A 126 -13.11 15.25 12.78
N PRO A 127 -13.60 14.46 13.72
CA PRO A 127 -13.65 14.91 15.10
C PRO A 127 -12.24 15.25 15.57
N ALA A 128 -12.06 16.33 16.32
CA ALA A 128 -10.76 16.84 16.77
C ALA A 128 -9.88 15.80 17.48
N HIS A 129 -10.47 14.70 17.94
CA HIS A 129 -9.79 13.56 18.57
C HIS A 129 -9.30 12.49 17.59
N ALA A 130 -9.65 12.57 16.30
CA ALA A 130 -9.22 11.62 15.27
C ALA A 130 -7.87 12.01 14.63
N ARG A 131 -6.95 12.55 15.43
CA ARG A 131 -5.60 12.88 14.93
C ARG A 131 -4.81 11.59 14.63
N PRO A 132 -4.24 11.46 13.43
CA PRO A 132 -3.41 10.31 13.13
C PRO A 132 -2.17 10.28 14.02
N VAL A 133 -1.86 9.11 14.55
CA VAL A 133 -0.61 8.85 15.25
C VAL A 133 0.35 8.23 14.24
N PHE A 134 1.54 8.82 14.11
CA PHE A 134 2.60 8.32 13.25
C PHE A 134 3.66 7.63 14.10
N ARG A 135 4.01 6.42 13.75
CA ARG A 135 5.06 5.67 14.41
C ARG A 135 6.14 5.29 13.40
N ALA A 136 7.36 5.82 13.61
CA ALA A 136 8.53 5.27 12.95
C ALA A 136 8.88 3.95 13.64
N MET A 137 9.09 2.88 12.89
CA MET A 137 9.76 1.72 13.43
C MET A 137 11.23 2.11 13.60
N GLY A 138 11.66 2.29 14.86
CA GLY A 138 13.00 2.73 15.21
C GLY A 138 14.04 1.77 14.65
N GLY A 139 14.96 2.31 13.86
CA GLY A 139 16.26 1.71 13.69
C GLY A 139 17.08 1.97 14.97
N GLN A 140 17.54 0.93 15.60
CA GLN A 140 18.73 1.00 16.45
C GLN A 140 19.96 0.95 15.55
#